data_9a4dd4d4529ff31df7dc15127de4f0c6
#
_entry.id   9a4dd4d4529ff31df7dc15127de4f0c6
#
_cell.length_a   1.000
_cell.length_b   1.000
_cell.length_c   1.000
_cell.angle_alpha   90.00
_cell.angle_beta   90.00
_cell.angle_gamma   90.00
#
_symmetry.space_group_name_H-M   'P 1'
#
loop_
_entity.id
_entity.type
_entity.pdbx_description
1 polymer ?
#
loop_
_entity_poly.entity_id
_entity_poly.type
_entity_poly.pdbx_seq_one_letter_code
_entity_poly.pdbx_strand_id
1 'polypeptide(L)'
;VHTKNTRLQQLLYMIEQFRIARQREISLGKYMPWKRFTQQELNDEACATYKNLLVGRSLRIPDRNRILTIADYLELSSDGRNDLLLAAGYLPIQTEISGNALEQAIGQAQHTMNVLPYPAMIVTHTEDIKGYNESFRRLFGFPESHAYDHLMNRIDLHFNPDLPVYLRSTFDRSSFEMWKTHAVQGIRLFKNNHILSRYDDWYQRVLNRFEHYLAEEQWLEDALVTGDIDNGELTQTLLTRSESNGEFIPIQYKQVSITTGNLMTPKVQVFLPVDDAARRIFEELGCHVNEELR
;
A
#
# COMPACT_ATOMS: atom_id res chain seq x y z
N VAL A 1 4.32 23.45 -34.80
CA VAL A 1 3.13 22.72 -35.31
C VAL A 1 3.51 21.26 -35.60
N HIS A 2 4.64 20.95 -36.24
CA HIS A 2 5.06 19.57 -36.59
C HIS A 2 5.23 18.64 -35.39
N THR A 3 5.83 19.13 -34.29
CA THR A 3 6.11 18.32 -33.09
C THR A 3 4.86 17.88 -32.32
N LYS A 4 3.79 18.69 -32.31
CA LYS A 4 2.51 18.31 -31.64
C LYS A 4 1.77 17.22 -32.41
N ASN A 5 1.84 17.22 -33.74
CA ASN A 5 1.20 16.19 -34.56
C ASN A 5 1.89 14.83 -34.39
N THR A 6 3.21 14.83 -34.27
CA THR A 6 4.00 13.60 -34.02
C THR A 6 3.69 12.97 -32.67
N ARG A 7 3.56 13.78 -31.60
CA ARG A 7 3.19 13.27 -30.25
C ARG A 7 1.80 12.68 -30.24
N LEU A 8 0.80 13.34 -30.85
CA LEU A 8 -0.55 12.80 -30.91
C LEU A 8 -0.58 11.48 -31.68
N GLN A 9 0.13 11.39 -32.80
CA GLN A 9 0.23 10.14 -33.57
C GLN A 9 0.88 9.02 -32.77
N GLN A 10 1.96 9.31 -32.04
CA GLN A 10 2.64 8.34 -31.17
C GLN A 10 1.71 7.87 -30.05
N LEU A 11 1.00 8.78 -29.37
CA LEU A 11 0.02 8.47 -28.35
C LEU A 11 -1.09 7.55 -28.87
N LEU A 12 -1.71 7.90 -30.02
CA LEU A 12 -2.77 7.10 -30.61
C LEU A 12 -2.27 5.71 -31.05
N TYR A 13 -1.07 5.63 -31.58
CA TYR A 13 -0.45 4.37 -31.93
C TYR A 13 -0.30 3.47 -30.66
N MET A 14 0.20 4.01 -29.57
CA MET A 14 0.38 3.27 -28.32
C MET A 14 -0.96 2.82 -27.72
N ILE A 15 -1.97 3.69 -27.72
CA ILE A 15 -3.32 3.33 -27.25
C ILE A 15 -3.85 2.15 -28.06
N GLU A 16 -3.71 2.17 -29.40
CA GLU A 16 -4.16 1.07 -30.26
C GLU A 16 -3.37 -0.22 -30.03
N GLN A 17 -2.05 -0.16 -29.77
CA GLN A 17 -1.26 -1.34 -29.42
C GLN A 17 -1.76 -1.99 -28.14
N PHE A 18 -1.96 -1.21 -27.07
CA PHE A 18 -2.49 -1.71 -25.81
C PHE A 18 -3.91 -2.29 -25.98
N ARG A 19 -4.78 -1.59 -26.69
CA ARG A 19 -6.14 -2.05 -26.98
C ARG A 19 -6.17 -3.40 -27.70
N ILE A 20 -5.36 -3.54 -28.75
CA ILE A 20 -5.25 -4.80 -29.53
C ILE A 20 -4.66 -5.92 -28.67
N ALA A 21 -3.68 -5.61 -27.80
CA ALA A 21 -3.12 -6.58 -26.87
C ALA A 21 -4.21 -7.13 -25.92
N ARG A 22 -5.03 -6.28 -25.34
CA ARG A 22 -6.16 -6.68 -24.48
C ARG A 22 -7.19 -7.53 -25.23
N GLN A 23 -7.52 -7.18 -26.48
CA GLN A 23 -8.42 -8.00 -27.32
C GLN A 23 -7.86 -9.40 -27.54
N ARG A 24 -6.56 -9.54 -27.73
CA ARG A 24 -5.90 -10.86 -27.90
C ARG A 24 -5.96 -11.67 -26.62
N GLU A 25 -5.75 -11.04 -25.45
CA GLU A 25 -5.84 -11.73 -24.14
C GLU A 25 -7.24 -12.28 -23.88
N ILE A 26 -8.29 -11.55 -24.23
CA ILE A 26 -9.69 -12.05 -24.17
C ILE A 26 -9.87 -13.26 -25.09
N SER A 27 -9.35 -13.18 -26.33
CA SER A 27 -9.47 -14.28 -27.29
C SER A 27 -8.77 -15.56 -26.80
N LEU A 28 -7.80 -15.44 -25.91
CA LEU A 28 -7.09 -16.54 -25.25
C LEU A 28 -7.77 -17.04 -23.97
N GLY A 29 -8.96 -16.53 -23.62
CA GLY A 29 -9.73 -16.95 -22.45
C GLY A 29 -9.18 -16.46 -21.10
N LYS A 30 -8.28 -15.47 -21.10
CA LYS A 30 -7.67 -14.92 -19.87
C LYS A 30 -8.59 -13.98 -19.09
N TYR A 31 -9.68 -13.51 -19.71
CA TYR A 31 -10.61 -12.54 -19.11
C TYR A 31 -12.07 -12.92 -19.34
N MET A 32 -12.93 -12.63 -18.38
CA MET A 32 -14.38 -12.69 -18.57
C MET A 32 -14.87 -11.53 -19.45
N PRO A 33 -15.89 -11.73 -20.32
CA PRO A 33 -16.18 -10.82 -21.44
C PRO A 33 -17.01 -9.58 -21.09
N TRP A 34 -16.75 -8.92 -19.98
CA TRP A 34 -17.45 -7.68 -19.61
C TRP A 34 -17.03 -6.50 -20.50
N LYS A 35 -15.77 -6.49 -20.98
CA LYS A 35 -15.20 -5.50 -21.88
C LYS A 35 -14.69 -6.18 -23.13
N ARG A 36 -14.94 -5.59 -24.28
CA ARG A 36 -14.43 -6.07 -25.59
C ARG A 36 -13.23 -5.27 -26.07
N PHE A 37 -12.90 -4.18 -25.40
CA PHE A 37 -11.84 -3.25 -25.74
C PHE A 37 -11.92 -2.78 -27.19
N THR A 38 -13.14 -2.49 -27.68
CA THR A 38 -13.36 -1.93 -29.02
C THR A 38 -13.08 -0.43 -29.05
N GLN A 39 -12.81 0.11 -30.22
CA GLN A 39 -12.69 1.56 -30.39
C GLN A 39 -13.98 2.31 -30.02
N GLN A 40 -15.14 1.66 -30.21
CA GLN A 40 -16.43 2.21 -29.82
C GLN A 40 -16.54 2.31 -28.30
N GLU A 41 -16.28 1.21 -27.58
CA GLU A 41 -16.32 1.21 -26.12
C GLU A 41 -15.32 2.22 -25.52
N LEU A 42 -14.07 2.27 -26.05
CA LEU A 42 -13.08 3.23 -25.59
C LEU A 42 -13.57 4.68 -25.81
N ASN A 43 -14.24 4.95 -26.95
CA ASN A 43 -14.84 6.25 -27.18
C ASN A 43 -15.96 6.58 -26.19
N ASP A 44 -16.81 5.62 -25.88
CA ASP A 44 -18.00 5.83 -25.07
C ASP A 44 -17.65 5.88 -23.57
N GLU A 45 -16.74 5.02 -23.09
CA GLU A 45 -16.44 4.87 -21.68
C GLU A 45 -15.24 5.71 -21.19
N ALA A 46 -14.22 5.93 -22.07
CA ALA A 46 -12.98 6.56 -21.64
C ALA A 46 -12.69 7.91 -22.29
N CYS A 47 -12.99 8.09 -23.59
CA CYS A 47 -12.63 9.30 -24.32
C CYS A 47 -13.60 9.63 -25.45
N ALA A 48 -14.66 10.37 -25.18
CA ALA A 48 -15.73 10.70 -26.15
C ALA A 48 -15.24 11.36 -27.45
N THR A 49 -14.00 11.83 -27.50
CA THR A 49 -13.38 12.40 -28.71
C THR A 49 -12.44 11.44 -29.42
N TYR A 50 -12.29 10.19 -28.95
CA TYR A 50 -11.28 9.26 -29.43
C TYR A 50 -11.39 9.01 -30.94
N LYS A 51 -12.59 8.76 -31.44
CA LYS A 51 -12.82 8.58 -32.90
C LYS A 51 -12.41 9.81 -33.71
N ASN A 52 -12.70 11.02 -33.20
CA ASN A 52 -12.30 12.25 -33.87
C ASN A 52 -10.78 12.44 -33.91
N LEU A 53 -10.07 11.96 -32.85
CA LEU A 53 -8.61 11.94 -32.82
C LEU A 53 -8.04 10.96 -33.85
N LEU A 54 -8.60 9.75 -33.96
CA LEU A 54 -8.15 8.72 -34.92
C LEU A 54 -8.30 9.16 -36.37
N VAL A 55 -9.42 9.82 -36.72
CA VAL A 55 -9.68 10.29 -38.10
C VAL A 55 -9.09 11.68 -38.37
N GLY A 56 -8.35 12.25 -37.45
CA GLY A 56 -7.68 13.54 -37.60
C GLY A 56 -8.60 14.77 -37.57
N ARG A 57 -9.88 14.62 -37.16
CA ARG A 57 -10.81 15.76 -36.97
C ARG A 57 -10.47 16.60 -35.75
N SER A 58 -9.81 16.01 -34.77
CA SER A 58 -9.25 16.69 -33.61
C SER A 58 -7.74 16.45 -33.56
N LEU A 59 -6.96 17.51 -33.35
CA LEU A 59 -5.51 17.46 -33.20
C LEU A 59 -5.06 17.81 -31.77
N ARG A 60 -6.01 17.93 -30.83
CA ARG A 60 -5.73 18.29 -29.46
C ARG A 60 -5.38 17.03 -28.66
N ILE A 61 -4.18 16.99 -28.07
CA ILE A 61 -3.79 15.94 -27.13
C ILE A 61 -4.80 15.94 -25.97
N PRO A 62 -5.36 14.79 -25.57
CA PRO A 62 -6.21 14.68 -24.38
C PRO A 62 -5.49 15.18 -23.14
N ASP A 63 -6.23 15.75 -22.18
CA ASP A 63 -5.67 16.16 -20.91
C ASP A 63 -5.21 14.94 -20.07
N ARG A 64 -4.42 15.22 -19.02
CA ARG A 64 -3.83 14.18 -18.18
C ARG A 64 -4.87 13.23 -17.58
N ASN A 65 -5.99 13.77 -17.09
CA ASN A 65 -7.05 12.95 -16.49
C ASN A 65 -7.68 12.02 -17.53
N ARG A 66 -7.88 12.52 -18.75
CA ARG A 66 -8.41 11.71 -19.85
C ARG A 66 -7.45 10.59 -20.25
N ILE A 67 -6.13 10.84 -20.25
CA ILE A 67 -5.12 9.79 -20.47
C ILE A 67 -5.20 8.72 -19.37
N LEU A 68 -5.35 9.12 -18.11
CA LEU A 68 -5.53 8.20 -17.01
C LEU A 68 -6.82 7.37 -17.15
N THR A 69 -7.92 7.98 -17.57
CA THR A 69 -9.18 7.27 -17.83
C THR A 69 -9.02 6.23 -18.96
N ILE A 70 -8.27 6.57 -20.02
CA ILE A 70 -7.96 5.62 -21.12
C ILE A 70 -7.12 4.47 -20.58
N ALA A 71 -6.08 4.76 -19.79
CA ALA A 71 -5.22 3.74 -19.19
C ALA A 71 -6.01 2.81 -18.26
N ASP A 72 -6.95 3.35 -17.48
CA ASP A 72 -7.84 2.61 -16.62
C ASP A 72 -8.81 1.71 -17.40
N TYR A 73 -9.41 2.24 -18.46
CA TYR A 73 -10.26 1.45 -19.33
C TYR A 73 -9.52 0.26 -19.95
N LEU A 74 -8.25 0.48 -20.36
CA LEU A 74 -7.36 -0.53 -20.92
C LEU A 74 -6.69 -1.42 -19.86
N GLU A 75 -6.96 -1.17 -18.56
CA GLU A 75 -6.42 -1.96 -17.43
C GLU A 75 -4.88 -2.02 -17.45
N LEU A 76 -4.24 -0.88 -17.75
CA LEU A 76 -2.79 -0.81 -17.85
C LEU A 76 -2.11 -0.82 -16.48
N SER A 77 -0.98 -1.52 -16.40
CA SER A 77 -0.03 -1.40 -15.29
C SER A 77 0.50 0.03 -15.17
N SER A 78 1.19 0.34 -14.08
CA SER A 78 1.84 1.64 -13.89
C SER A 78 2.82 1.98 -15.01
N ASP A 79 3.53 1.00 -15.55
CA ASP A 79 4.45 1.20 -16.69
C ASP A 79 3.70 1.59 -17.96
N GLY A 80 2.68 0.82 -18.36
CA GLY A 80 1.88 1.15 -19.54
C GLY A 80 1.14 2.48 -19.41
N ARG A 81 0.69 2.82 -18.20
CA ARG A 81 0.10 4.12 -17.89
C ARG A 81 1.10 5.26 -18.05
N ASN A 82 2.33 5.07 -17.56
CA ASN A 82 3.42 6.04 -17.71
C ASN A 82 3.85 6.22 -19.15
N ASP A 83 3.87 5.16 -19.94
CA ASP A 83 4.14 5.23 -21.37
C ASP A 83 3.15 6.15 -22.09
N LEU A 84 1.85 6.02 -21.79
CA LEU A 84 0.83 6.92 -22.37
C LEU A 84 1.00 8.37 -21.90
N LEU A 85 1.29 8.59 -20.60
CA LEU A 85 1.52 9.93 -20.06
C LEU A 85 2.72 10.60 -20.72
N LEU A 86 3.85 9.91 -20.84
CA LEU A 86 5.06 10.40 -21.47
C LEU A 86 4.85 10.69 -22.96
N ALA A 87 4.16 9.80 -23.71
CA ALA A 87 3.83 10.03 -25.10
C ALA A 87 2.96 11.28 -25.29
N ALA A 88 2.06 11.56 -24.35
CA ALA A 88 1.24 12.77 -24.34
C ALA A 88 2.00 14.03 -23.86
N GLY A 89 3.21 13.88 -23.30
CA GLY A 89 4.03 14.97 -22.76
C GLY A 89 3.68 15.36 -21.33
N TYR A 90 3.08 14.45 -20.56
CA TYR A 90 2.80 14.63 -19.14
C TYR A 90 3.87 13.94 -18.27
N LEU A 91 3.98 14.38 -17.01
CA LEU A 91 4.81 13.71 -16.02
C LEU A 91 4.23 12.33 -15.66
N PRO A 92 5.11 11.31 -15.51
CA PRO A 92 4.70 9.98 -15.08
C PRO A 92 4.16 9.99 -13.65
N ILE A 93 3.43 8.95 -13.30
CA ILE A 93 3.11 8.63 -11.90
C ILE A 93 4.30 7.93 -11.25
N GLN A 94 4.29 7.88 -9.92
CA GLN A 94 5.31 7.14 -9.17
C GLN A 94 5.19 5.64 -9.44
N THR A 95 6.32 5.01 -9.75
CA THR A 95 6.44 3.57 -9.96
C THR A 95 7.18 2.92 -8.81
N GLU A 96 7.06 1.60 -8.72
CA GLU A 96 7.80 0.77 -7.80
C GLU A 96 9.31 1.03 -7.94
N ILE A 97 9.99 1.14 -6.79
CA ILE A 97 11.45 1.19 -6.76
C ILE A 97 12.00 -0.21 -6.53
N SER A 98 13.09 -0.56 -7.20
CA SER A 98 13.71 -1.89 -7.14
C SER A 98 15.23 -1.81 -7.19
N GLY A 99 15.90 -2.95 -6.99
CA GLY A 99 17.36 -3.05 -7.05
C GLY A 99 18.06 -2.06 -6.12
N ASN A 100 19.15 -1.46 -6.58
CA ASN A 100 20.00 -0.55 -5.79
C ASN A 100 19.21 0.65 -5.20
N ALA A 101 18.20 1.16 -5.91
CA ALA A 101 17.37 2.27 -5.40
C ALA A 101 16.56 1.87 -4.18
N LEU A 102 16.01 0.65 -4.18
CA LEU A 102 15.30 0.09 -3.04
C LEU A 102 16.25 -0.15 -1.86
N GLU A 103 17.44 -0.72 -2.11
CA GLU A 103 18.46 -0.96 -1.08
C GLU A 103 18.91 0.34 -0.41
N GLN A 104 19.15 1.39 -1.20
CA GLN A 104 19.50 2.72 -0.68
C GLN A 104 18.37 3.31 0.17
N ALA A 105 17.13 3.19 -0.28
CA ALA A 105 15.97 3.67 0.47
C ALA A 105 15.76 2.89 1.79
N ILE A 106 15.99 1.57 1.80
CA ILE A 106 15.99 0.76 3.02
C ILE A 106 17.10 1.21 3.97
N GLY A 107 18.33 1.46 3.45
CA GLY A 107 19.45 1.97 4.25
C GLY A 107 19.13 3.33 4.91
N GLN A 108 18.49 4.25 4.21
CA GLN A 108 18.03 5.52 4.77
C GLN A 108 16.96 5.32 5.86
N ALA A 109 15.99 4.43 5.62
CA ALA A 109 14.97 4.08 6.59
C ALA A 109 15.59 3.43 7.84
N GLN A 110 16.60 2.56 7.68
CA GLN A 110 17.35 1.94 8.76
C GLN A 110 18.09 2.97 9.63
N HIS A 111 18.75 3.94 8.97
CA HIS A 111 19.40 5.05 9.68
C HIS A 111 18.39 5.87 10.49
N THR A 112 17.23 6.19 9.90
CA THR A 112 16.15 6.88 10.59
C THR A 112 15.63 6.07 11.77
N MET A 113 15.38 4.77 11.59
CA MET A 113 14.90 3.89 12.65
C MET A 113 15.87 3.80 13.85
N ASN A 114 17.17 3.75 13.57
CA ASN A 114 18.20 3.58 14.60
C ASN A 114 18.35 4.79 15.55
N VAL A 115 17.90 5.98 15.14
CA VAL A 115 17.94 7.18 15.98
C VAL A 115 16.64 7.41 16.75
N LEU A 116 15.62 6.60 16.52
CA LEU A 116 14.34 6.71 17.21
C LEU A 116 14.36 5.92 18.52
N PRO A 117 13.89 6.52 19.63
CA PRO A 117 13.87 5.86 20.95
C PRO A 117 12.68 4.89 21.12
N TYR A 118 11.84 4.72 20.11
CA TYR A 118 10.60 3.95 20.19
C TYR A 118 10.67 2.64 19.41
N PRO A 119 9.80 1.65 19.72
CA PRO A 119 9.61 0.49 18.88
C PRO A 119 9.30 0.91 17.46
N ALA A 120 10.02 0.34 16.48
CA ALA A 120 9.86 0.70 15.09
C ALA A 120 10.18 -0.46 14.16
N MET A 121 9.56 -0.43 12.97
CA MET A 121 9.83 -1.36 11.88
C MET A 121 9.88 -0.62 10.53
N ILE A 122 10.58 -1.19 9.56
CA ILE A 122 10.66 -0.70 8.18
C ILE A 122 9.73 -1.52 7.31
N VAL A 123 8.81 -0.86 6.60
CA VAL A 123 7.81 -1.51 5.76
C VAL A 123 7.86 -0.93 4.34
N THR A 124 7.86 -1.80 3.33
CA THR A 124 7.79 -1.40 1.92
C THR A 124 6.34 -1.10 1.50
N HIS A 125 6.15 -0.60 0.27
CA HIS A 125 4.82 -0.44 -0.34
C HIS A 125 4.07 -1.76 -0.54
N THR A 126 4.79 -2.90 -0.61
CA THR A 126 4.24 -4.26 -0.67
C THR A 126 3.93 -4.85 0.71
N GLU A 127 4.00 -4.03 1.76
CA GLU A 127 3.79 -4.41 3.15
C GLU A 127 4.86 -5.39 3.69
N ASP A 128 5.98 -5.60 2.97
CA ASP A 128 7.09 -6.42 3.46
C ASP A 128 7.86 -5.69 4.56
N ILE A 129 8.15 -6.39 5.65
CA ILE A 129 8.98 -5.89 6.76
C ILE A 129 10.44 -6.15 6.38
N LYS A 130 11.23 -5.08 6.27
CA LYS A 130 12.66 -5.14 5.90
C LYS A 130 13.61 -4.94 7.06
N GLY A 131 13.08 -4.69 8.24
CA GLY A 131 13.82 -4.57 9.49
C GLY A 131 12.95 -4.04 10.61
N TYR A 132 13.41 -4.24 11.82
CA TYR A 132 12.80 -3.70 13.04
C TYR A 132 13.90 -3.50 14.10
N ASN A 133 13.64 -2.64 15.10
CA ASN A 133 14.56 -2.44 16.19
C ASN A 133 14.28 -3.40 17.37
N GLU A 134 15.22 -3.45 18.31
CA GLU A 134 15.14 -4.35 19.46
C GLU A 134 13.91 -4.09 20.34
N SER A 135 13.55 -2.82 20.54
CA SER A 135 12.35 -2.45 21.32
C SER A 135 11.07 -2.99 20.65
N PHE A 136 10.99 -3.02 19.33
CA PHE A 136 9.87 -3.64 18.59
C PHE A 136 9.84 -5.16 18.85
N ARG A 137 10.99 -5.84 18.71
CA ARG A 137 11.11 -7.28 18.94
C ARG A 137 10.58 -7.67 20.33
N ARG A 138 11.03 -6.95 21.36
CA ARG A 138 10.63 -7.20 22.76
C ARG A 138 9.16 -6.88 23.01
N LEU A 139 8.66 -5.74 22.51
CA LEU A 139 7.26 -5.31 22.65
C LEU A 139 6.29 -6.38 22.15
N PHE A 140 6.56 -6.90 20.95
CA PHE A 140 5.70 -7.89 20.30
C PHE A 140 6.06 -9.35 20.65
N GLY A 141 7.14 -9.57 21.43
CA GLY A 141 7.53 -10.87 21.93
C GLY A 141 8.07 -11.82 20.86
N PHE A 142 8.78 -11.28 19.85
CA PHE A 142 9.48 -12.09 18.89
C PHE A 142 10.73 -12.75 19.50
N PRO A 143 11.03 -14.01 19.15
CA PRO A 143 12.24 -14.67 19.62
C PRO A 143 13.51 -14.00 19.09
N GLU A 144 14.63 -14.17 19.76
CA GLU A 144 15.94 -13.65 19.32
C GLU A 144 16.48 -14.34 18.05
N SER A 145 15.96 -15.53 17.73
CA SER A 145 16.34 -16.23 16.52
C SER A 145 15.79 -15.51 15.28
N HIS A 146 16.66 -15.18 14.36
CA HIS A 146 16.32 -14.54 13.06
C HIS A 146 15.45 -15.40 12.12
N ALA A 147 14.79 -16.44 12.65
CA ALA A 147 14.00 -17.37 11.86
C ALA A 147 12.82 -16.71 11.11
N TYR A 148 12.37 -15.54 11.56
CA TYR A 148 11.28 -14.80 10.96
C TYR A 148 11.71 -13.61 10.08
N ASP A 149 12.99 -13.22 10.10
CA ASP A 149 13.48 -11.96 9.50
C ASP A 149 13.33 -11.90 7.97
N HIS A 150 13.30 -13.04 7.29
CA HIS A 150 13.36 -13.08 5.83
C HIS A 150 12.00 -13.13 5.13
N LEU A 151 10.91 -13.36 5.86
CA LEU A 151 9.60 -13.67 5.29
C LEU A 151 8.45 -12.84 5.88
N MET A 152 8.72 -11.94 6.83
CA MET A 152 7.63 -11.20 7.47
C MET A 152 7.04 -10.13 6.56
N ASN A 153 5.74 -10.23 6.39
CA ASN A 153 4.92 -9.19 5.81
C ASN A 153 4.00 -8.65 6.90
N ARG A 154 3.72 -7.36 6.88
CA ARG A 154 2.88 -6.70 7.89
C ARG A 154 1.45 -7.25 7.92
N ILE A 155 0.95 -7.75 6.78
CA ILE A 155 -0.36 -8.40 6.71
C ILE A 155 -0.33 -9.70 7.50
N ASP A 156 0.69 -10.55 7.28
CA ASP A 156 0.84 -11.79 8.05
C ASP A 156 0.99 -11.50 9.54
N LEU A 157 1.84 -10.50 9.89
CA LEU A 157 2.01 -10.08 11.27
C LEU A 157 0.70 -9.71 11.95
N HIS A 158 -0.19 -9.06 11.23
CA HIS A 158 -1.44 -8.52 11.75
C HIS A 158 -2.58 -9.54 11.76
N PHE A 159 -2.65 -10.42 10.77
CA PHE A 159 -3.79 -11.30 10.53
C PHE A 159 -3.53 -12.78 10.83
N ASN A 160 -2.27 -13.23 10.89
CA ASN A 160 -1.98 -14.65 11.12
C ASN A 160 -2.23 -15.04 12.58
N PRO A 161 -3.21 -15.92 12.85
CA PRO A 161 -3.55 -16.35 14.20
C PRO A 161 -2.44 -17.16 14.88
N ASP A 162 -1.46 -17.68 14.12
CA ASP A 162 -0.32 -18.42 14.67
C ASP A 162 0.78 -17.47 15.21
N LEU A 163 0.68 -16.17 14.91
CA LEU A 163 1.66 -15.18 15.37
C LEU A 163 1.21 -14.50 16.69
N PRO A 164 2.16 -14.22 17.60
CA PRO A 164 1.85 -13.63 18.91
C PRO A 164 1.10 -12.30 18.81
N VAL A 165 1.35 -11.51 17.76
CA VAL A 165 0.76 -10.18 17.59
C VAL A 165 -0.75 -10.26 17.46
N TYR A 166 -1.26 -11.17 16.64
CA TYR A 166 -2.70 -11.35 16.47
C TYR A 166 -3.36 -11.70 17.81
N LEU A 167 -2.90 -12.76 18.47
CA LEU A 167 -3.48 -13.24 19.74
C LEU A 167 -3.44 -12.17 20.85
N ARG A 168 -2.36 -11.37 20.88
CA ARG A 168 -2.19 -10.30 21.87
C ARG A 168 -2.99 -9.04 21.54
N SER A 169 -3.36 -8.84 20.27
CA SER A 169 -4.19 -7.71 19.84
C SER A 169 -5.70 -8.01 19.89
N THR A 170 -6.08 -9.29 20.02
CA THR A 170 -7.48 -9.77 20.01
C THR A 170 -7.82 -10.60 21.25
N PHE A 171 -7.21 -10.28 22.40
CA PHE A 171 -7.28 -11.08 23.62
C PHE A 171 -8.64 -11.05 24.32
N ASP A 172 -9.50 -10.07 24.00
CA ASP A 172 -10.88 -9.98 24.46
C ASP A 172 -11.77 -9.35 23.37
N ARG A 173 -13.09 -9.29 23.65
CA ARG A 173 -14.06 -8.73 22.69
C ARG A 173 -13.79 -7.27 22.35
N SER A 174 -13.39 -6.45 23.30
CA SER A 174 -13.13 -5.01 23.08
C SER A 174 -11.88 -4.81 22.22
N SER A 175 -10.81 -5.52 22.53
CA SER A 175 -9.57 -5.49 21.74
C SER A 175 -9.78 -6.01 20.31
N PHE A 176 -10.61 -7.05 20.15
CA PHE A 176 -10.98 -7.56 18.83
C PHE A 176 -11.73 -6.52 17.99
N GLU A 177 -12.72 -5.81 18.53
CA GLU A 177 -13.45 -4.77 17.79
C GLU A 177 -12.52 -3.57 17.41
N MET A 178 -11.61 -3.19 18.29
CA MET A 178 -10.60 -2.16 17.98
C MET A 178 -9.64 -2.64 16.88
N TRP A 179 -9.14 -3.86 16.98
CA TRP A 179 -8.30 -4.49 15.97
C TRP A 179 -9.00 -4.55 14.60
N LYS A 180 -10.26 -5.00 14.57
CA LYS A 180 -11.08 -5.08 13.37
C LYS A 180 -11.24 -3.70 12.71
N THR A 181 -11.57 -2.67 13.49
CA THR A 181 -11.71 -1.30 12.99
C THR A 181 -10.41 -0.83 12.35
N HIS A 182 -9.27 -1.07 13.00
CA HIS A 182 -7.94 -0.74 12.47
C HIS A 182 -7.63 -1.52 11.18
N ALA A 183 -7.96 -2.81 11.14
CA ALA A 183 -7.76 -3.67 9.97
C ALA A 183 -8.52 -3.16 8.75
N VAL A 184 -9.83 -2.86 8.92
CA VAL A 184 -10.67 -2.29 7.86
C VAL A 184 -10.10 -0.98 7.32
N GLN A 185 -9.71 -0.08 8.21
CA GLN A 185 -9.14 1.21 7.79
C GLN A 185 -7.78 1.06 7.12
N GLY A 186 -6.94 0.14 7.60
CA GLY A 186 -5.66 -0.16 6.98
C GLY A 186 -5.80 -0.66 5.54
N ILE A 187 -6.73 -1.56 5.27
CA ILE A 187 -7.03 -2.07 3.93
C ILE A 187 -7.56 -0.95 3.01
N ARG A 188 -8.50 -0.14 3.49
CA ARG A 188 -9.03 1.00 2.74
C ARG A 188 -7.94 2.01 2.39
N LEU A 189 -7.09 2.35 3.37
CA LEU A 189 -5.97 3.26 3.17
C LEU A 189 -4.98 2.73 2.13
N PHE A 190 -4.63 1.44 2.20
CA PHE A 190 -3.80 0.78 1.20
C PHE A 190 -4.40 0.92 -0.21
N LYS A 191 -5.67 0.56 -0.37
CA LYS A 191 -6.37 0.65 -1.67
C LYS A 191 -6.40 2.06 -2.22
N ASN A 192 -6.71 3.05 -1.39
CA ASN A 192 -6.79 4.45 -1.81
C ASN A 192 -5.42 5.02 -2.20
N ASN A 193 -4.39 4.72 -1.41
CA ASN A 193 -3.03 5.20 -1.68
C ASN A 193 -2.44 4.61 -2.97
N HIS A 194 -2.84 3.39 -3.33
CA HIS A 194 -2.28 2.66 -4.46
C HIS A 194 -3.29 2.39 -5.60
N ILE A 195 -4.39 3.14 -5.64
CA ILE A 195 -5.46 2.95 -6.63
C ILE A 195 -4.95 3.01 -8.09
N LEU A 196 -3.93 3.81 -8.37
CA LEU A 196 -3.33 3.91 -9.68
C LEU A 196 -2.45 2.70 -10.05
N SER A 197 -2.10 1.87 -9.09
CA SER A 197 -1.33 0.62 -9.28
C SER A 197 -2.19 -0.63 -9.25
N ARG A 198 -3.51 -0.49 -9.28
CA ARG A 198 -4.44 -1.62 -9.13
C ARG A 198 -4.30 -2.74 -10.17
N TYR A 199 -3.68 -2.47 -11.30
CA TYR A 199 -3.39 -3.46 -12.34
C TYR A 199 -1.94 -3.96 -12.32
N ASP A 200 -1.15 -3.56 -11.33
CA ASP A 200 0.21 -4.02 -11.14
C ASP A 200 0.21 -5.36 -10.37
N ASP A 201 1.08 -6.27 -10.74
CA ASP A 201 1.15 -7.60 -10.12
C ASP A 201 1.43 -7.54 -8.63
N TRP A 202 2.26 -6.58 -8.18
CA TRP A 202 2.55 -6.40 -6.75
C TRP A 202 1.29 -6.02 -5.95
N TYR A 203 0.46 -5.13 -6.51
CA TYR A 203 -0.79 -4.71 -5.86
C TYR A 203 -1.76 -5.89 -5.74
N GLN A 204 -1.90 -6.69 -6.80
CA GLN A 204 -2.75 -7.88 -6.79
C GLN A 204 -2.24 -8.92 -5.79
N ARG A 205 -0.91 -9.12 -5.68
CA ARG A 205 -0.35 -10.02 -4.65
C ARG A 205 -0.67 -9.56 -3.24
N VAL A 206 -0.64 -8.26 -2.95
CA VAL A 206 -1.01 -7.73 -1.63
C VAL A 206 -2.50 -7.92 -1.35
N LEU A 207 -3.38 -7.66 -2.33
CA LEU A 207 -4.83 -7.91 -2.16
C LEU A 207 -5.12 -9.39 -1.91
N ASN A 208 -4.55 -10.29 -2.70
CA ASN A 208 -4.73 -11.74 -2.53
C ASN A 208 -4.28 -12.22 -1.12
N ARG A 209 -3.25 -11.56 -0.55
CA ARG A 209 -2.82 -11.86 0.82
C ARG A 209 -3.84 -11.42 1.86
N PHE A 210 -4.47 -10.26 1.70
CA PHE A 210 -5.60 -9.88 2.55
C PHE A 210 -6.77 -10.87 2.41
N GLU A 211 -7.16 -11.22 1.18
CA GLU A 211 -8.25 -12.15 0.91
C GLU A 211 -8.00 -13.53 1.52
N HIS A 212 -6.76 -14.00 1.51
CA HIS A 212 -6.38 -15.29 2.11
C HIS A 212 -6.73 -15.37 3.60
N TYR A 213 -6.47 -14.31 4.37
CA TYR A 213 -6.77 -14.29 5.82
C TYR A 213 -8.23 -13.99 6.12
N LEU A 214 -8.94 -13.37 5.21
CA LEU A 214 -10.24 -12.78 5.47
C LEU A 214 -11.37 -13.49 4.71
N ALA A 215 -11.07 -14.58 3.99
CA ALA A 215 -12.03 -15.30 3.14
C ALA A 215 -13.27 -15.83 3.90
N GLU A 216 -13.14 -16.05 5.21
CA GLU A 216 -14.23 -16.52 6.09
C GLU A 216 -14.90 -15.39 6.89
N GLU A 217 -14.40 -14.15 6.76
CA GLU A 217 -14.83 -13.01 7.56
C GLU A 217 -15.86 -12.16 6.82
N GLN A 218 -17.09 -12.15 7.27
CA GLN A 218 -18.20 -11.39 6.65
C GLN A 218 -17.93 -9.88 6.55
N TRP A 219 -17.12 -9.31 7.45
CA TRP A 219 -16.78 -7.89 7.45
C TRP A 219 -15.72 -7.50 6.40
N LEU A 220 -15.13 -8.47 5.69
CA LEU A 220 -14.19 -8.20 4.61
C LEU A 220 -14.86 -7.45 3.45
N GLU A 221 -16.10 -7.80 3.10
CA GLU A 221 -16.83 -7.12 2.04
C GLU A 221 -16.90 -5.62 2.33
N ASP A 222 -17.17 -5.24 3.59
CA ASP A 222 -17.17 -3.84 4.03
C ASP A 222 -15.79 -3.18 3.92
N ALA A 223 -14.72 -3.92 4.20
CA ALA A 223 -13.33 -3.43 4.09
C ALA A 223 -12.91 -3.25 2.63
N LEU A 224 -13.39 -4.10 1.73
CA LEU A 224 -13.06 -4.05 0.31
C LEU A 224 -13.83 -2.96 -0.45
N VAL A 225 -14.96 -2.48 0.08
CA VAL A 225 -15.68 -1.34 -0.49
C VAL A 225 -14.84 -0.07 -0.25
N THR A 226 -14.64 0.71 -1.31
CA THR A 226 -14.04 2.04 -1.19
C THR A 226 -15.02 2.95 -0.44
N GLY A 227 -14.65 3.37 0.76
CA GLY A 227 -15.45 4.25 1.61
C GLY A 227 -14.62 5.41 2.15
N ASP A 228 -15.27 6.34 2.80
CA ASP A 228 -14.59 7.43 3.49
C ASP A 228 -13.61 6.86 4.51
N ILE A 229 -12.38 7.38 4.49
CA ILE A 229 -11.38 7.07 5.50
C ILE A 229 -11.66 8.03 6.65
N ASP A 230 -12.03 7.47 7.79
CA ASP A 230 -11.98 8.24 9.03
C ASP A 230 -10.50 8.54 9.32
N ASN A 231 -10.12 9.80 9.15
CA ASN A 231 -8.76 10.28 9.47
C ASN A 231 -8.52 10.38 10.99
N GLY A 232 -9.41 9.81 11.81
CA GLY A 232 -9.23 9.71 13.24
C GLY A 232 -7.95 8.95 13.58
N GLU A 233 -7.19 9.47 14.52
CA GLU A 233 -6.02 8.79 15.05
C GLU A 233 -6.45 7.49 15.76
N LEU A 234 -6.19 6.34 15.11
CA LEU A 234 -6.55 5.04 15.66
C LEU A 234 -5.61 4.63 16.79
N THR A 235 -6.19 4.47 17.95
CA THR A 235 -5.52 3.81 19.08
C THR A 235 -5.71 2.30 18.96
N GLN A 236 -4.64 1.55 19.18
CA GLN A 236 -4.62 0.09 19.18
C GLN A 236 -4.33 -0.42 20.58
N THR A 237 -4.82 -1.62 20.89
CA THR A 237 -4.57 -2.29 22.15
C THR A 237 -3.70 -3.52 21.91
N LEU A 238 -2.74 -3.76 22.80
CA LEU A 238 -1.86 -4.92 22.78
C LEU A 238 -1.68 -5.45 24.20
N LEU A 239 -1.78 -6.76 24.37
CA LEU A 239 -1.40 -7.46 25.59
C LEU A 239 0.10 -7.77 25.54
N THR A 240 0.89 -7.04 26.28
CA THR A 240 2.35 -7.20 26.31
C THR A 240 2.86 -7.66 27.67
N ARG A 241 4.04 -8.27 27.70
CA ARG A 241 4.64 -8.76 28.93
C ARG A 241 5.53 -7.67 29.54
N SER A 242 5.26 -7.32 30.80
CA SER A 242 6.19 -6.48 31.61
C SER A 242 7.46 -7.24 31.91
N GLU A 243 8.60 -6.60 31.75
CA GLU A 243 9.90 -7.18 32.05
C GLU A 243 10.21 -7.17 33.57
N SER A 244 9.60 -6.21 34.26
CA SER A 244 9.83 -6.05 35.71
C SER A 244 9.20 -7.15 36.56
N ASN A 245 8.01 -7.63 36.18
CA ASN A 245 7.29 -8.64 36.97
C ASN A 245 6.85 -9.88 36.17
N GLY A 246 7.02 -9.86 34.85
CA GLY A 246 6.63 -10.95 33.94
C GLY A 246 5.16 -11.09 33.67
N GLU A 247 4.32 -10.18 34.16
CA GLU A 247 2.86 -10.18 33.95
C GLU A 247 2.48 -9.63 32.57
N PHE A 248 1.37 -10.14 32.04
CA PHE A 248 0.78 -9.59 30.83
C PHE A 248 -0.13 -8.41 31.16
N ILE A 249 0.17 -7.26 30.55
CA ILE A 249 -0.52 -5.98 30.80
C ILE A 249 -1.09 -5.47 29.47
N PRO A 250 -2.38 -5.12 29.41
CA PRO A 250 -2.95 -4.44 28.26
C PRO A 250 -2.42 -3.00 28.18
N ILE A 251 -1.93 -2.61 27.02
CA ILE A 251 -1.44 -1.26 26.73
C ILE A 251 -2.14 -0.66 25.52
N GLN A 252 -2.20 0.65 25.46
CA GLN A 252 -2.68 1.38 24.31
C GLN A 252 -1.54 2.12 23.61
N TYR A 253 -1.48 1.99 22.27
CA TYR A 253 -0.47 2.65 21.46
C TYR A 253 -1.07 3.20 20.17
N LYS A 254 -0.38 4.16 19.57
CA LYS A 254 -0.64 4.67 18.22
C LYS A 254 0.52 4.31 17.31
N GLN A 255 0.20 4.14 16.03
CA GLN A 255 1.20 3.89 15.01
C GLN A 255 1.29 5.12 14.10
N VAL A 256 2.50 5.64 13.91
CA VAL A 256 2.80 6.74 12.99
C VAL A 256 3.80 6.31 11.94
N SER A 257 3.67 6.86 10.74
CA SER A 257 4.56 6.55 9.61
C SER A 257 5.49 7.72 9.34
N ILE A 258 6.80 7.47 9.31
CA ILE A 258 7.82 8.41 8.83
C ILE A 258 8.19 7.98 7.42
N THR A 259 7.98 8.88 6.45
CA THR A 259 8.32 8.65 5.05
C THR A 259 9.50 9.52 4.66
N THR A 260 10.52 8.93 4.02
CA THR A 260 11.70 9.65 3.51
C THR A 260 11.58 10.05 2.04
N GLY A 261 10.45 9.73 1.41
CA GLY A 261 10.23 9.97 -0.01
C GLY A 261 8.75 9.93 -0.39
N ASN A 262 8.42 9.16 -1.40
CA ASN A 262 7.07 9.02 -1.92
C ASN A 262 6.36 7.75 -1.39
N LEU A 263 5.15 7.46 -1.88
CA LEU A 263 4.36 6.29 -1.45
C LEU A 263 5.03 4.94 -1.75
N MET A 264 5.96 4.89 -2.72
CA MET A 264 6.67 3.68 -3.11
C MET A 264 7.97 3.46 -2.32
N THR A 265 8.44 4.47 -1.56
CA THR A 265 9.61 4.32 -0.70
C THR A 265 9.27 3.60 0.59
N PRO A 266 10.21 2.83 1.18
CA PRO A 266 10.03 2.23 2.50
C PRO A 266 9.69 3.29 3.55
N LYS A 267 8.82 2.92 4.49
CA LYS A 267 8.37 3.75 5.60
C LYS A 267 8.90 3.19 6.91
N VAL A 268 9.25 4.06 7.83
CA VAL A 268 9.51 3.67 9.22
C VAL A 268 8.19 3.81 9.98
N GLN A 269 7.64 2.67 10.43
CA GLN A 269 6.47 2.62 11.29
C GLN A 269 6.93 2.69 12.74
N VAL A 270 6.48 3.71 13.47
CA VAL A 270 6.86 3.98 14.86
C VAL A 270 5.65 3.78 15.76
N PHE A 271 5.85 3.12 16.89
CA PHE A 271 4.81 2.84 17.86
C PHE A 271 4.98 3.82 19.03
N LEU A 272 3.93 4.56 19.35
CA LEU A 272 3.93 5.59 20.38
C LEU A 272 2.99 5.18 21.54
N PRO A 273 3.41 5.29 22.81
CA PRO A 273 2.56 4.97 23.95
C PRO A 273 1.44 6.00 24.10
N VAL A 274 0.21 5.54 24.40
CA VAL A 274 -0.94 6.40 24.59
C VAL A 274 -1.32 6.52 26.07
N ASP A 275 -1.38 5.39 26.79
CA ASP A 275 -1.73 5.33 28.19
C ASP A 275 -0.51 5.20 29.13
N ASP A 276 -0.73 5.28 30.43
CA ASP A 276 0.34 5.20 31.44
C ASP A 276 0.93 3.79 31.54
N ALA A 277 0.13 2.75 31.22
CA ALA A 277 0.63 1.38 31.18
C ALA A 277 1.61 1.22 30.02
N ALA A 278 1.28 1.75 28.83
CA ALA A 278 2.18 1.77 27.69
C ALA A 278 3.47 2.55 27.97
N ARG A 279 3.39 3.73 28.60
CA ARG A 279 4.58 4.52 28.94
C ARG A 279 5.54 3.73 29.82
N ARG A 280 5.04 3.06 30.87
CA ARG A 280 5.87 2.21 31.75
C ARG A 280 6.52 1.05 31.01
N ILE A 281 5.77 0.34 30.15
CA ILE A 281 6.32 -0.73 29.34
C ILE A 281 7.40 -0.20 28.39
N PHE A 282 7.17 0.94 27.76
CA PHE A 282 8.16 1.53 26.85
C PHE A 282 9.42 1.96 27.60
N GLU A 283 9.32 2.46 28.83
CA GLU A 283 10.46 2.73 29.69
C GLU A 283 11.23 1.44 30.03
N GLU A 284 10.56 0.34 30.38
CA GLU A 284 11.18 -0.97 30.59
C GLU A 284 11.93 -1.47 29.34
N LEU A 285 11.42 -1.15 28.14
CA LEU A 285 12.08 -1.46 26.87
C LEU A 285 13.27 -0.54 26.54
N GLY A 286 13.56 0.45 27.40
CA GLY A 286 14.63 1.43 27.17
C GLY A 286 14.24 2.60 26.28
N CYS A 287 12.94 2.81 26.04
CA CYS A 287 12.42 3.92 25.24
C CYS A 287 12.33 5.20 26.09
N HIS A 288 13.46 5.84 26.38
CA HIS A 288 13.46 7.09 27.14
C HIS A 288 13.15 8.27 26.23
N VAL A 289 12.09 9.01 26.55
CA VAL A 289 11.86 10.34 25.98
C VAL A 289 12.70 11.31 26.79
N ASN A 290 13.63 12.02 26.15
CA ASN A 290 14.27 13.16 26.80
C ASN A 290 13.17 14.19 27.16
N GLU A 291 13.01 14.47 28.45
CA GLU A 291 12.04 15.46 28.95
C GLU A 291 12.35 16.90 28.48
N GLU A 292 13.48 17.13 27.83
CA GLU A 292 13.94 18.44 27.33
C GLU A 292 13.14 18.95 26.10
N LEU A 293 12.16 18.21 25.60
CA LEU A 293 11.28 18.62 24.48
C LEU A 293 9.88 19.05 24.92
N ARG A 294 9.72 19.48 26.20
CA ARG A 294 8.47 20.10 26.67
C ARG A 294 8.50 21.60 26.56
#